data_aef724e6f9fb96322bd600fc12130f3b
#
_entry.id   aef724e6f9fb96322bd600fc12130f3b
#
_cell.length_a   1.000
_cell.length_b   1.000
_cell.length_c   1.000
_cell.angle_alpha   90.00
_cell.angle_beta   90.00
_cell.angle_gamma   90.00
#
_symmetry.space_group_name_H-M   'P 1'
#
loop_
_entity.id
_entity.type
_entity.pdbx_description
1 polymer ?
#
loop_
_entity_poly.entity_id
_entity_poly.type
_entity_poly.pdbx_seq_one_letter_code
_entity_poly.pdbx_strand_id
1 'polypeptide(L)'
;MENHRKTLLHLLKERAYKHGQFTLSSGKESEHYINCKPVTLSCEGNALCSHLMIEHVENESVAVGGLTLGADPLVCGIAQKAYYSGKHIDALIVRKNPKGYGTKEVIEGNKPPKGSIVTVLELSLIHI
;
A
#
# COMPACT_ATOMS: atom_id res chain seq x y z
N MET A 1 19.25 0.61 18.49
CA MET A 1 18.02 0.25 17.76
C MET A 1 17.96 0.97 16.44
N GLU A 2 17.75 0.24 15.39
CA GLU A 2 17.71 0.83 14.06
C GLU A 2 16.47 1.72 13.91
N ASN A 3 16.67 2.88 13.28
CA ASN A 3 15.56 3.77 12.97
C ASN A 3 14.99 3.43 11.60
N HIS A 4 13.99 2.57 11.58
CA HIS A 4 13.36 2.10 10.34
C HIS A 4 12.79 3.24 9.49
N ARG A 5 12.27 4.27 10.14
CA ARG A 5 11.71 5.43 9.44
C ARG A 5 12.79 6.19 8.66
N LYS A 6 13.96 6.38 9.26
CA LYS A 6 15.09 7.02 8.57
C LYS A 6 15.59 6.20 7.39
N THR A 7 15.69 4.89 7.59
CA THR A 7 16.13 3.98 6.54
C THR A 7 15.15 3.99 5.37
N LEU A 8 13.86 3.96 5.65
CA LEU A 8 12.84 4.04 4.61
C LEU A 8 12.90 5.37 3.88
N LEU A 9 13.06 6.47 4.60
CA LEU A 9 13.17 7.79 3.98
C LEU A 9 14.37 7.85 3.02
N HIS A 10 15.50 7.26 3.41
CA HIS A 10 16.67 7.20 2.55
C HIS A 10 16.40 6.42 1.27
N LEU A 11 15.74 5.26 1.38
CA LEU A 11 15.35 4.48 0.21
C LEU A 11 14.40 5.24 -0.71
N LEU A 12 13.45 5.95 -0.14
CA LEU A 12 12.49 6.74 -0.92
C LEU A 12 13.19 7.86 -1.67
N LYS A 13 14.14 8.55 -1.03
CA LYS A 13 14.92 9.60 -1.70
C LYS A 13 15.76 9.06 -2.83
N GLU A 14 16.35 7.90 -2.62
CA GLU A 14 17.28 7.29 -3.56
C GLU A 14 16.57 6.65 -4.77
N ARG A 15 15.45 5.99 -4.54
CA ARG A 15 14.81 5.13 -5.55
C ARG A 15 13.45 5.63 -6.04
N ALA A 16 12.76 6.43 -5.25
CA ALA A 16 11.39 6.85 -5.57
C ALA A 16 11.31 8.27 -6.07
N TYR A 17 12.13 9.15 -5.54
CA TYR A 17 12.06 10.58 -5.81
C TYR A 17 12.99 10.98 -6.94
N LYS A 18 12.48 11.80 -7.87
CA LYS A 18 13.27 12.40 -8.94
C LYS A 18 12.96 13.89 -9.02
N HIS A 19 14.01 14.69 -9.17
CA HIS A 19 13.89 16.11 -9.45
C HIS A 19 14.18 16.36 -10.92
N GLY A 20 13.43 17.25 -11.55
CA GLY A 20 13.59 17.55 -12.97
C GLY A 20 12.34 18.21 -13.51
N GLN A 21 12.08 18.01 -14.81
CA GLN A 21 10.86 18.51 -15.42
C GLN A 21 10.02 17.30 -15.86
N PHE A 22 8.83 17.19 -15.30
CA PHE A 22 7.95 16.05 -15.54
C PHE A 22 6.54 16.54 -15.86
N THR A 23 5.88 15.81 -16.75
CA THR A 23 4.46 15.99 -16.99
C THR A 23 3.71 14.85 -16.27
N LEU A 24 2.87 15.22 -15.32
CA LEU A 24 2.09 14.25 -14.55
C LEU A 24 0.94 13.70 -15.38
N SER A 25 0.35 12.61 -14.91
CA SER A 25 -0.80 11.99 -15.58
C SER A 25 -1.99 12.92 -15.70
N SER A 26 -2.10 13.91 -14.81
CA SER A 26 -3.13 14.96 -14.85
C SER A 26 -2.90 15.99 -15.95
N GLY A 27 -1.74 15.95 -16.62
CA GLY A 27 -1.31 16.95 -17.59
C GLY A 27 -0.59 18.15 -16.98
N LYS A 28 -0.53 18.23 -15.66
CA LYS A 28 0.19 19.30 -14.98
C LYS A 28 1.69 19.04 -15.02
N GLU A 29 2.46 20.12 -15.12
CA GLU A 29 3.91 20.06 -15.05
C GLU A 29 4.35 20.13 -13.59
N SER A 30 5.42 19.41 -13.25
CA SER A 30 6.00 19.39 -11.92
C SER A 30 7.50 19.25 -12.00
N GLU A 31 8.19 19.88 -11.06
CA GLU A 31 9.64 19.70 -10.89
C GLU A 31 9.94 18.42 -10.09
N HIS A 32 8.94 17.79 -9.57
CA HIS A 32 9.05 16.59 -8.73
C HIS A 32 8.28 15.44 -9.32
N TYR A 33 8.86 14.26 -9.25
CA TYR A 33 8.20 13.02 -9.64
C TYR A 33 8.49 11.96 -8.58
N ILE A 34 7.43 11.31 -8.12
CA ILE A 34 7.55 10.24 -7.13
C ILE A 34 6.92 8.96 -7.68
N ASN A 35 7.73 7.91 -7.74
CA ASN A 35 7.26 6.56 -8.04
C ASN A 35 7.76 5.63 -6.93
N CYS A 36 6.87 5.21 -6.06
CA CYS A 36 7.22 4.42 -4.90
C CYS A 36 7.46 2.93 -5.20
N LYS A 37 7.07 2.45 -6.38
CA LYS A 37 7.17 1.03 -6.71
C LYS A 37 8.57 0.44 -6.58
N PRO A 38 9.67 1.13 -6.97
CA PRO A 38 11.01 0.60 -6.73
C PRO A 38 11.33 0.35 -5.24
N VAL A 39 10.61 1.02 -4.35
CA VAL A 39 10.77 0.84 -2.90
C VAL A 39 9.76 -0.18 -2.38
N THR A 40 8.47 -0.01 -2.67
CA THR A 40 7.44 -0.91 -2.13
C THR A 40 7.55 -2.33 -2.64
N LEU A 41 8.16 -2.52 -3.80
CA LEU A 41 8.38 -3.85 -4.40
C LEU A 41 9.77 -4.41 -4.09
N SER A 42 10.66 -3.66 -3.45
CA SER A 42 11.93 -4.20 -3.00
C SER A 42 11.75 -4.95 -1.69
N CYS A 43 12.62 -5.93 -1.42
CA CYS A 43 12.49 -6.70 -0.20
C CYS A 43 12.65 -5.84 1.04
N GLU A 44 13.65 -4.97 1.05
CA GLU A 44 13.92 -4.09 2.18
C GLU A 44 12.86 -3.00 2.33
N GLY A 45 12.45 -2.38 1.22
CA GLY A 45 11.43 -1.33 1.24
C GLY A 45 10.07 -1.86 1.67
N ASN A 46 9.69 -3.02 1.16
CA ASN A 46 8.43 -3.65 1.55
C ASN A 46 8.43 -4.03 3.03
N ALA A 47 9.53 -4.61 3.52
CA ALA A 47 9.64 -4.97 4.92
C ALA A 47 9.55 -3.74 5.84
N LEU A 48 10.23 -2.66 5.47
CA LEU A 48 10.19 -1.42 6.25
C LEU A 48 8.81 -0.78 6.23
N CYS A 49 8.16 -0.72 5.06
CA CYS A 49 6.80 -0.20 4.95
C CYS A 49 5.84 -1.01 5.83
N SER A 50 5.90 -2.33 5.74
CA SER A 50 5.02 -3.21 6.50
C SER A 50 5.22 -3.05 8.00
N HIS A 51 6.47 -2.98 8.43
CA HIS A 51 6.82 -2.80 9.84
C HIS A 51 6.27 -1.48 10.40
N LEU A 52 6.42 -0.40 9.64
CA LEU A 52 5.96 0.91 10.09
C LEU A 52 4.44 1.08 9.96
N MET A 53 3.86 0.56 8.89
CA MET A 53 2.44 0.77 8.63
C MET A 53 1.53 -0.09 9.49
N ILE A 54 1.98 -1.27 9.90
CA ILE A 54 1.13 -2.15 10.71
C ILE A 54 0.74 -1.50 12.05
N GLU A 55 1.57 -0.61 12.56
CA GLU A 55 1.28 0.10 13.79
C GLU A 55 0.12 1.08 13.65
N HIS A 56 -0.20 1.47 12.43
CA HIS A 56 -1.29 2.38 12.12
C HIS A 56 -2.58 1.67 11.71
N VAL A 57 -2.55 0.35 11.63
CA VAL A 57 -3.76 -0.43 11.35
C VAL A 57 -4.68 -0.34 12.58
N GLU A 58 -5.94 -0.01 12.32
CA GLU A 58 -6.94 0.16 13.37
C GLU A 58 -7.06 -1.12 14.20
N ASN A 59 -7.16 -0.96 15.52
CA ASN A 59 -7.38 -2.10 16.39
C ASN A 59 -8.63 -2.85 15.96
N GLU A 60 -8.59 -4.18 16.08
CA GLU A 60 -9.69 -5.06 15.70
C GLU A 60 -9.93 -5.14 14.19
N SER A 61 -9.10 -4.50 13.35
CA SER A 61 -9.17 -4.72 11.91
C SER A 61 -8.87 -6.17 11.58
N VAL A 62 -9.73 -6.78 10.78
CA VAL A 62 -9.55 -8.16 10.31
C VAL A 62 -8.87 -8.20 8.94
N ALA A 63 -8.76 -7.06 8.29
CA ALA A 63 -8.13 -6.95 6.98
C ALA A 63 -7.65 -5.53 6.73
N VAL A 64 -6.70 -5.41 5.80
CA VAL A 64 -6.29 -4.13 5.22
C VAL A 64 -6.56 -4.19 3.73
N GLY A 65 -7.04 -3.10 3.17
CA GLY A 65 -7.38 -3.03 1.75
C GLY A 65 -6.89 -1.75 1.13
N GLY A 66 -6.75 -1.75 -0.19
CA GLY A 66 -6.37 -0.56 -0.92
C GLY A 66 -6.47 -0.75 -2.42
N LEU A 67 -6.45 0.37 -3.13
CA LEU A 67 -6.59 0.36 -4.58
C LEU A 67 -5.36 -0.20 -5.28
N THR A 68 -5.64 -1.11 -6.21
CA THR A 68 -4.60 -1.62 -7.10
C THR A 68 -4.08 -0.49 -7.99
N LEU A 69 -2.86 -0.43 -8.39
CA LEU A 69 -1.74 -1.34 -8.15
C LEU A 69 -0.90 -0.91 -6.95
N GLY A 70 -0.93 0.38 -6.61
CA GLY A 70 -0.05 0.98 -5.63
C GLY A 70 -0.12 0.38 -4.24
N ALA A 71 -1.32 0.08 -3.78
CA ALA A 71 -1.52 -0.47 -2.45
C ALA A 71 -1.25 -1.97 -2.35
N ASP A 72 -1.21 -2.69 -3.47
CA ASP A 72 -1.10 -4.16 -3.46
C ASP A 72 0.10 -4.67 -2.67
N PRO A 73 1.33 -4.21 -2.92
CA PRO A 73 2.47 -4.70 -2.15
C PRO A 73 2.40 -4.33 -0.67
N LEU A 74 1.77 -3.21 -0.36
CA LEU A 74 1.65 -2.75 1.03
C LEU A 74 0.68 -3.62 1.83
N VAL A 75 -0.51 -3.90 1.28
CA VAL A 75 -1.48 -4.75 1.98
C VAL A 75 -0.95 -6.17 2.13
N CYS A 76 -0.26 -6.69 1.12
CA CYS A 76 0.33 -8.03 1.19
C CYS A 76 1.45 -8.09 2.24
N GLY A 77 2.29 -7.07 2.30
CA GLY A 77 3.35 -6.99 3.29
C GLY A 77 2.82 -6.91 4.72
N ILE A 78 1.77 -6.14 4.93
CA ILE A 78 1.13 -6.03 6.24
C ILE A 78 0.51 -7.36 6.65
N ALA A 79 -0.16 -8.05 5.75
CA ALA A 79 -0.76 -9.35 6.04
C ALA A 79 0.29 -10.37 6.47
N GLN A 80 1.42 -10.41 5.77
CA GLN A 80 2.52 -11.29 6.11
C GLN A 80 3.13 -10.93 7.48
N LYS A 81 3.37 -9.64 7.70
CA LYS A 81 3.90 -9.15 8.97
C LYS A 81 2.97 -9.50 10.13
N ALA A 82 1.66 -9.38 9.92
CA ALA A 82 0.66 -9.72 10.91
C ALA A 82 0.76 -11.19 11.33
N TYR A 83 0.84 -12.07 10.35
CA TYR A 83 0.92 -13.50 10.61
C TYR A 83 2.12 -13.86 11.52
N TYR A 84 3.30 -13.34 11.17
CA TYR A 84 4.51 -13.61 11.94
C TYR A 84 4.55 -12.88 13.29
N SER A 85 3.66 -11.93 13.49
CA SER A 85 3.51 -11.22 14.77
C SER A 85 2.35 -11.77 15.61
N GLY A 86 1.72 -12.87 15.18
CA GLY A 86 0.62 -13.48 15.90
C GLY A 86 -0.72 -12.78 15.74
N LYS A 87 -0.86 -11.94 14.72
CA LYS A 87 -2.11 -11.24 14.42
C LYS A 87 -2.76 -11.83 13.17
N HIS A 88 -4.07 -11.67 13.05
CA HIS A 88 -4.80 -12.09 11.87
C HIS A 88 -5.32 -10.86 11.13
N ILE A 89 -4.65 -10.48 10.06
CA ILE A 89 -5.03 -9.34 9.22
C ILE A 89 -4.85 -9.79 7.77
N ASP A 90 -5.94 -10.00 7.07
CA ASP A 90 -5.90 -10.39 5.67
C ASP A 90 -5.66 -9.19 4.76
N ALA A 91 -5.20 -9.45 3.54
CA ALA A 91 -5.05 -8.43 2.51
C ALA A 91 -6.23 -8.46 1.56
N LEU A 92 -6.75 -7.30 1.22
CA LEU A 92 -7.80 -7.13 0.23
C LEU A 92 -7.30 -6.18 -0.85
N ILE A 93 -7.52 -6.55 -2.11
CA ILE A 93 -7.19 -5.71 -3.25
C ILE A 93 -8.48 -5.11 -3.78
N VAL A 94 -8.51 -3.79 -3.90
CA VAL A 94 -9.67 -3.08 -4.44
C VAL A 94 -9.38 -2.75 -5.91
N ARG A 95 -10.14 -3.34 -6.81
CA ARG A 95 -10.00 -3.11 -8.25
C ARG A 95 -10.58 -1.75 -8.61
N LYS A 96 -9.98 -1.09 -9.59
CA LYS A 96 -10.50 0.19 -10.09
C LYS A 96 -11.84 0.01 -10.78
N ASN A 97 -12.00 -1.13 -11.46
CA ASN A 97 -13.22 -1.47 -12.19
C ASN A 97 -13.65 -2.89 -11.82
N PRO A 98 -14.96 -3.17 -11.83
CA PRO A 98 -15.45 -4.54 -11.63
C PRO A 98 -14.86 -5.48 -12.67
N LYS A 99 -14.76 -6.76 -12.32
CA LYS A 99 -14.37 -7.81 -13.28
C LYS A 99 -15.34 -7.83 -14.45
N GLY A 100 -14.82 -8.08 -15.65
CA GLY A 100 -15.65 -8.28 -16.82
C GLY A 100 -16.30 -9.65 -16.88
N TYR A 101 -16.00 -10.54 -15.92
CA TYR A 101 -16.47 -11.93 -15.89
C TYR A 101 -16.64 -12.38 -14.43
N GLY A 102 -17.28 -13.51 -14.26
CA GLY A 102 -17.51 -14.07 -12.93
C GLY A 102 -18.48 -13.22 -12.13
N THR A 103 -18.20 -13.01 -10.86
CA THR A 103 -19.05 -12.26 -9.94
C THR A 103 -19.03 -10.76 -10.17
N LYS A 104 -18.15 -10.27 -11.01
CA LYS A 104 -17.95 -8.82 -11.28
C LYS A 104 -17.65 -8.01 -10.02
N GLU A 105 -17.02 -8.63 -9.04
CA GLU A 105 -16.68 -7.94 -7.81
C GLU A 105 -15.48 -7.00 -7.99
N VAL A 106 -15.43 -5.97 -7.16
CA VAL A 106 -14.33 -5.01 -7.13
C VAL A 106 -13.28 -5.38 -6.10
N ILE A 107 -13.61 -6.26 -5.13
CA ILE A 107 -12.71 -6.65 -4.06
C ILE A 107 -12.21 -8.07 -4.28
N GLU A 108 -10.89 -8.24 -4.25
CA GLU A 108 -10.23 -9.53 -4.31
C GLU A 108 -9.71 -9.91 -2.93
N GLY A 109 -9.83 -11.18 -2.59
CA GLY A 109 -9.39 -11.71 -1.31
C GLY A 109 -10.54 -12.33 -0.52
N ASN A 110 -10.25 -12.67 0.72
CA ASN A 110 -11.26 -13.26 1.61
C ASN A 110 -12.15 -12.16 2.17
N LYS A 111 -13.37 -12.07 1.65
CA LYS A 111 -14.31 -11.03 2.05
C LYS A 111 -14.66 -11.19 3.53
N PRO A 112 -14.40 -10.19 4.37
CA PRO A 112 -14.72 -10.31 5.79
C PRO A 112 -16.22 -10.28 6.04
N PRO A 113 -16.67 -10.83 7.17
CA PRO A 113 -18.09 -10.79 7.53
C PRO A 113 -18.60 -9.35 7.61
N LYS A 114 -19.88 -9.17 7.29
CA LYS A 114 -20.52 -7.86 7.40
C LYS A 114 -20.38 -7.31 8.83
N GLY A 115 -20.02 -6.04 8.93
CA GLY A 115 -19.80 -5.39 10.22
C GLY A 115 -18.37 -5.47 10.70
N SER A 116 -17.48 -6.16 9.99
CA SER A 116 -16.07 -6.21 10.34
C SER A 116 -15.39 -4.86 10.14
N ILE A 117 -14.33 -4.63 10.93
CA ILE A 117 -13.49 -3.44 10.78
C ILE A 117 -12.38 -3.76 9.80
N VAL A 118 -12.22 -2.92 8.80
CA VAL A 118 -11.16 -3.01 7.79
C VAL A 118 -10.45 -1.68 7.71
N THR A 119 -9.13 -1.70 7.72
CA THR A 119 -8.34 -0.49 7.52
C THR A 119 -8.02 -0.35 6.04
N VAL A 120 -8.30 0.83 5.49
CA VAL A 120 -8.01 1.14 4.09
C VAL A 120 -6.76 1.99 4.04
N LEU A 121 -5.87 1.65 3.10
CA LEU A 121 -4.68 2.45 2.87
C LEU A 121 -4.59 2.88 1.43
N GLU A 122 -3.97 4.02 1.22
CA GLU A 122 -3.80 4.62 -0.09
C GLU A 122 -2.37 5.14 -0.21
N LEU A 123 -1.76 4.92 -1.36
CA LEU A 123 -0.39 5.35 -1.59
C LEU A 123 -0.32 6.72 -2.25
N SER A 124 -1.16 6.97 -3.24
CA SER A 124 -1.14 8.25 -3.92
C SER A 124 -2.56 8.76 -4.14
N LEU A 125 -2.84 9.90 -3.52
CA LEU A 125 -4.10 10.61 -3.72
C LEU A 125 -3.89 11.63 -4.83
N ILE A 126 -4.52 11.37 -5.97
CA ILE A 126 -4.39 12.24 -7.14
C ILE A 126 -5.45 13.33 -7.11
N HIS A 127 -6.60 13.00 -6.60
CA HIS A 127 -7.72 13.93 -6.46
C HIS A 127 -8.37 13.80 -5.12
N ILE A 128 -8.66 14.93 -4.56
CA ILE A 128 -9.45 15.04 -3.36
C ILE A 128 -10.57 16.03 -3.63
#